data_2a187c7922a13a9e38d2a3197e05f07d
#
_entry.id   2a187c7922a13a9e38d2a3197e05f07d
#
_cell.length_a   1.000
_cell.length_b   1.000
_cell.length_c   1.000
_cell.angle_alpha   90.00
_cell.angle_beta   90.00
_cell.angle_gamma   90.00
#
_symmetry.space_group_name_H-M   'P 1'
#
loop_
_entity.id
_entity.type
_entity.pdbx_description
1 polymer ?
#
loop_
_entity_poly.entity_id
_entity_poly.type
_entity_poly.pdbx_seq_one_letter_code
_entity_poly.pdbx_strand_id
1 'polypeptide(L)'
;MLQPAHVGHLALLRSLIRQGAADGSFDRDIAADSTGAEEFFAKLKRALVTGYFVEDVGSGKLATVAVPGYVFWPDDRHSGMPPVGFGLFRSIDGSGYELWLAGLDLSARGGGQGRALLASLFATPPGQKTYIVRVQRDSRHIKALQGLLNEFGFTAIGDTAQLRWFLHNDAPDTLGLRVRNAVAAQLALN
;
A
#
# COMPACT_ATOMS: atom_id res chain seq x y z
N MET A 1 -16.68 -2.83 5.54
CA MET A 1 -16.72 -1.39 5.83
C MET A 1 -15.32 -0.87 6.10
N LEU A 2 -15.03 0.40 5.72
CA LEU A 2 -13.77 1.09 6.04
C LEU A 2 -14.00 2.20 7.07
N GLN A 3 -13.00 2.39 7.95
CA GLN A 3 -12.93 3.56 8.83
C GLN A 3 -11.52 4.16 8.75
N PRO A 4 -11.34 5.48 8.93
CA PRO A 4 -10.03 6.08 8.99
C PRO A 4 -9.17 5.45 10.08
N ALA A 5 -7.92 5.11 9.72
CA ALA A 5 -6.95 4.63 10.68
C ALA A 5 -6.45 5.78 11.56
N HIS A 6 -6.21 5.50 12.82
CA HIS A 6 -5.63 6.44 13.79
C HIS A 6 -4.61 5.73 14.68
N VAL A 7 -3.92 6.48 15.52
CA VAL A 7 -2.82 5.95 16.35
C VAL A 7 -3.23 4.76 17.23
N GLY A 8 -4.47 4.67 17.66
CA GLY A 8 -5.00 3.51 18.40
C GLY A 8 -4.96 2.20 17.61
N HIS A 9 -4.91 2.26 16.28
CA HIS A 9 -4.78 1.08 15.41
C HIS A 9 -3.32 0.66 15.17
N LEU A 10 -2.31 1.39 15.70
CA LEU A 10 -0.90 1.14 15.40
C LEU A 10 -0.46 -0.29 15.72
N ALA A 11 -0.89 -0.85 16.85
CA ALA A 11 -0.54 -2.21 17.24
C ALA A 11 -1.07 -3.25 16.24
N LEU A 12 -2.32 -3.09 15.81
CA LEU A 12 -2.93 -3.93 14.76
C LEU A 12 -2.18 -3.80 13.43
N LEU A 13 -1.95 -2.57 12.96
CA LEU A 13 -1.23 -2.32 11.71
C LEU A 13 0.17 -2.92 11.74
N ARG A 14 0.90 -2.76 12.87
CA ARG A 14 2.21 -3.38 13.07
C ARG A 14 2.14 -4.90 12.93
N SER A 15 1.14 -5.54 13.55
CA SER A 15 0.93 -6.99 13.46
C SER A 15 0.67 -7.43 12.03
N LEU A 16 -0.28 -6.79 11.34
CA LEU A 16 -0.66 -7.14 9.96
C LEU A 16 0.46 -6.89 8.95
N ILE A 17 1.23 -5.81 9.12
CA ILE A 17 2.37 -5.49 8.25
C ILE A 17 3.49 -6.50 8.45
N ARG A 18 3.84 -6.85 9.70
CA ARG A 18 4.84 -7.90 9.98
C ARG A 18 4.41 -9.26 9.44
N GLN A 19 3.14 -9.60 9.56
CA GLN A 19 2.58 -10.83 8.98
C GLN A 19 2.72 -10.85 7.45
N GLY A 20 2.43 -9.74 6.78
CA GLY A 20 2.62 -9.59 5.33
C GLY A 20 4.10 -9.60 4.91
N ALA A 21 5.01 -9.05 5.72
CA ALA A 21 6.44 -9.13 5.48
C ALA A 21 6.98 -10.57 5.65
N ALA A 22 6.49 -11.30 6.63
CA ALA A 22 6.85 -12.70 6.85
C ALA A 22 6.37 -13.63 5.73
N ASP A 23 5.24 -13.30 5.07
CA ASP A 23 4.72 -14.08 3.94
C ASP A 23 5.21 -13.60 2.56
N GLY A 24 6.09 -12.59 2.52
CA GLY A 24 6.67 -12.03 1.31
C GLY A 24 5.76 -11.06 0.56
N SER A 25 4.64 -10.62 1.16
CA SER A 25 3.75 -9.61 0.56
C SER A 25 4.27 -8.19 0.72
N PHE A 26 5.13 -7.96 1.71
CA PHE A 26 5.83 -6.71 1.97
C PHE A 26 7.33 -6.97 2.07
N ASP A 27 8.12 -5.88 2.21
CA ASP A 27 9.56 -5.97 2.41
C ASP A 27 9.86 -6.83 3.66
N ARG A 28 10.68 -7.85 3.48
CA ARG A 28 11.03 -8.82 4.54
C ARG A 28 11.79 -8.21 5.68
N ASP A 29 12.51 -7.12 5.44
CA ASP A 29 13.25 -6.41 6.48
C ASP A 29 12.32 -5.83 7.57
N ILE A 30 11.03 -5.61 7.23
CA ILE A 30 10.01 -5.14 8.19
C ILE A 30 9.55 -6.26 9.13
N ALA A 31 9.72 -7.54 8.76
CA ALA A 31 9.34 -8.67 9.61
C ALA A 31 10.30 -8.82 10.81
N ALA A 32 11.57 -8.47 10.64
CA ALA A 32 12.59 -8.58 11.67
C ALA A 32 12.49 -7.44 12.70
N ASP A 33 13.02 -7.69 13.90
CA ASP A 33 13.26 -6.65 14.89
C ASP A 33 14.58 -5.93 14.53
N SER A 34 14.53 -5.10 13.50
CA SER A 34 15.66 -4.32 12.98
C SER A 34 15.48 -2.83 13.22
N THR A 35 16.56 -2.08 13.19
CA THR A 35 16.52 -0.61 13.26
C THR A 35 15.64 -0.04 12.14
N GLY A 36 15.73 -0.59 10.91
CA GLY A 36 14.91 -0.16 9.76
C GLY A 36 13.42 -0.41 9.98
N ALA A 37 13.05 -1.55 10.58
CA ALA A 37 11.67 -1.83 10.92
C ALA A 37 11.12 -0.86 11.98
N GLU A 38 11.90 -0.56 13.03
CA GLU A 38 11.48 0.40 14.05
C GLU A 38 11.37 1.83 13.49
N GLU A 39 12.28 2.25 12.62
CA GLU A 39 12.18 3.54 11.90
C GLU A 39 10.92 3.61 11.03
N PHE A 40 10.62 2.53 10.30
CA PHE A 40 9.39 2.43 9.51
C PHE A 40 8.15 2.59 10.39
N PHE A 41 8.06 1.87 11.52
CA PHE A 41 6.90 1.98 12.42
C PHE A 41 6.84 3.31 13.15
N ALA A 42 7.96 3.97 13.42
CA ALA A 42 7.99 5.34 13.94
C ALA A 42 7.44 6.34 12.91
N LYS A 43 7.80 6.20 11.63
CA LYS A 43 7.22 7.00 10.53
C LYS A 43 5.72 6.74 10.41
N LEU A 44 5.29 5.47 10.44
CA LEU A 44 3.88 5.10 10.39
C LEU A 44 3.09 5.71 11.56
N LYS A 45 3.61 5.62 12.80
CA LYS A 45 3.00 6.26 13.97
C LYS A 45 2.82 7.76 13.77
N ARG A 46 3.84 8.44 13.25
CA ARG A 46 3.76 9.87 12.94
C ARG A 46 2.66 10.14 11.92
N ALA A 47 2.61 9.38 10.82
CA ALA A 47 1.58 9.52 9.79
C ALA A 47 0.16 9.34 10.35
N LEU A 48 -0.05 8.37 11.25
CA LEU A 48 -1.35 8.14 11.90
C LEU A 48 -1.78 9.28 12.85
N VAL A 49 -0.83 10.06 13.36
CA VAL A 49 -1.12 11.23 14.23
C VAL A 49 -1.30 12.50 13.40
N THR A 50 -0.46 12.73 12.40
CA THR A 50 -0.38 14.00 11.67
C THR A 50 -1.01 13.96 10.27
N GLY A 51 -1.30 12.77 9.74
CA GLY A 51 -1.74 12.56 8.37
C GLY A 51 -0.62 12.54 7.32
N TYR A 52 0.64 12.75 7.71
CA TYR A 52 1.79 12.80 6.80
C TYR A 52 3.10 12.41 7.46
N PHE A 53 4.11 12.14 6.65
CA PHE A 53 5.52 12.11 7.07
C PHE A 53 6.40 12.92 6.11
N VAL A 54 7.64 13.14 6.51
CA VAL A 54 8.66 13.79 5.66
C VAL A 54 9.60 12.73 5.11
N GLU A 55 9.84 12.77 3.81
CA GLU A 55 10.71 11.84 3.09
C GLU A 55 11.78 12.61 2.31
N ASP A 56 13.00 12.10 2.27
CA ASP A 56 14.02 12.57 1.36
C ASP A 56 13.72 12.03 -0.05
N VAL A 57 13.43 12.94 -0.97
CA VAL A 57 13.12 12.59 -2.37
C VAL A 57 14.36 12.65 -3.26
N GLY A 58 15.52 12.67 -2.67
CA GLY A 58 16.83 12.71 -3.33
C GLY A 58 17.48 14.10 -3.26
N SER A 59 18.80 14.08 -3.36
CA SER A 59 19.66 15.30 -3.29
C SER A 59 19.49 16.12 -2.00
N GLY A 60 19.08 15.48 -0.89
CA GLY A 60 18.80 16.17 0.39
C GLY A 60 17.52 17.02 0.36
N LYS A 61 16.69 16.88 -0.66
CA LYS A 61 15.40 17.57 -0.75
C LYS A 61 14.33 16.81 0.03
N LEU A 62 13.76 17.46 1.03
CA LEU A 62 12.67 16.89 1.82
C LEU A 62 11.30 17.22 1.20
N ALA A 63 10.43 16.23 1.13
CA ALA A 63 9.04 16.39 0.72
C ALA A 63 8.09 15.91 1.81
N THR A 64 6.97 16.62 1.96
CA THR A 64 5.86 16.19 2.80
C THR A 64 4.96 15.25 2.01
N VAL A 65 4.77 14.05 2.52
CA VAL A 65 3.97 12.99 1.89
C VAL A 65 2.73 12.74 2.74
N ALA A 66 1.54 13.02 2.22
CA ALA A 66 0.30 12.68 2.89
C ALA A 66 0.06 11.16 2.87
N VAL A 67 -0.38 10.61 4.01
CA VAL A 67 -0.58 9.16 4.19
C VAL A 67 -1.95 8.90 4.81
N PRO A 68 -3.04 9.05 4.06
CA PRO A 68 -4.34 8.62 4.52
C PRO A 68 -4.37 7.10 4.67
N GLY A 69 -4.87 6.62 5.81
CA GLY A 69 -4.98 5.21 6.13
C GLY A 69 -6.38 4.82 6.55
N TYR A 70 -6.71 3.54 6.33
CA TYR A 70 -7.99 2.95 6.67
C TYR A 70 -7.80 1.58 7.29
N VAL A 71 -8.71 1.21 8.19
CA VAL A 71 -8.89 -0.15 8.69
C VAL A 71 -10.19 -0.72 8.16
N PHE A 72 -10.22 -2.05 7.98
CA PHE A 72 -11.28 -2.76 7.25
C PHE A 72 -11.93 -3.85 8.11
N TRP A 73 -13.27 -3.87 8.07
CA TRP A 73 -14.12 -4.97 8.55
C TRP A 73 -14.86 -5.60 7.37
N PRO A 74 -14.94 -6.94 7.30
CA PRO A 74 -15.63 -7.63 6.21
C PRO A 74 -17.15 -7.48 6.25
N ASP A 75 -17.70 -7.20 7.42
CA ASP A 75 -19.14 -7.06 7.67
C ASP A 75 -19.43 -5.69 8.32
N ASP A 76 -20.61 -5.13 8.08
CA ASP A 76 -21.07 -3.89 8.70
C ASP A 76 -21.41 -4.06 10.20
N ARG A 77 -21.49 -5.29 10.67
CA ARG A 77 -21.72 -5.66 12.08
C ARG A 77 -20.43 -5.75 12.89
N HIS A 78 -19.67 -4.66 12.95
CA HIS A 78 -18.36 -4.60 13.62
C HIS A 78 -18.42 -4.27 15.11
N SER A 79 -19.59 -4.30 15.75
CA SER A 79 -19.71 -4.02 17.18
C SER A 79 -18.89 -5.03 18.01
N GLY A 80 -17.72 -4.61 18.49
CA GLY A 80 -16.85 -5.38 19.37
C GLY A 80 -15.81 -6.29 18.70
N MET A 81 -15.79 -6.41 17.37
CA MET A 81 -14.74 -7.16 16.68
C MET A 81 -13.61 -6.24 16.18
N PRO A 82 -12.35 -6.66 16.31
CA PRO A 82 -11.24 -5.89 15.74
C PRO A 82 -11.32 -5.87 14.21
N PRO A 83 -10.76 -4.83 13.55
CA PRO A 83 -10.62 -4.84 12.09
C PRO A 83 -9.69 -5.97 11.64
N VAL A 84 -9.96 -6.53 10.47
CA VAL A 84 -9.22 -7.68 9.91
C VAL A 84 -8.33 -7.29 8.74
N GLY A 85 -8.30 -6.03 8.36
CA GLY A 85 -7.48 -5.56 7.25
C GLY A 85 -7.23 -4.06 7.31
N PHE A 86 -6.39 -3.60 6.39
CA PHE A 86 -6.02 -2.20 6.29
C PHE A 86 -5.64 -1.81 4.86
N GLY A 87 -5.64 -0.51 4.59
CA GLY A 87 -5.02 0.11 3.44
C GLY A 87 -4.40 1.45 3.80
N LEU A 88 -3.19 1.70 3.32
CA LEU A 88 -2.46 2.96 3.46
C LEU A 88 -2.17 3.50 2.07
N PHE A 89 -2.51 4.75 1.85
CA PHE A 89 -2.18 5.46 0.63
C PHE A 89 -1.00 6.40 0.85
N ARG A 90 -0.30 6.73 -0.21
CA ARG A 90 0.78 7.70 -0.22
C ARG A 90 0.55 8.70 -1.35
N SER A 91 0.59 10.01 -1.06
CA SER A 91 0.43 11.02 -2.09
C SER A 91 1.62 11.04 -3.05
N ILE A 92 1.35 11.35 -4.34
CA ILE A 92 2.33 11.44 -5.42
C ILE A 92 2.33 12.86 -5.96
N ASP A 93 3.20 13.72 -5.46
CA ASP A 93 3.44 15.09 -5.98
C ASP A 93 2.15 15.86 -6.36
N GLY A 94 1.10 15.71 -5.56
CA GLY A 94 -0.20 16.33 -5.84
C GLY A 94 -0.99 15.75 -7.02
N SER A 95 -0.43 14.77 -7.75
CA SER A 95 -1.06 14.17 -8.94
C SER A 95 -2.08 13.08 -8.61
N GLY A 96 -2.01 12.51 -7.40
CA GLY A 96 -2.84 11.40 -6.97
C GLY A 96 -2.17 10.59 -5.85
N TYR A 97 -2.53 9.33 -5.77
CA TYR A 97 -2.07 8.44 -4.72
C TYR A 97 -1.49 7.14 -5.26
N GLU A 98 -0.57 6.57 -4.51
CA GLU A 98 -0.17 5.18 -4.56
C GLU A 98 -0.92 4.43 -3.45
N LEU A 99 -1.48 3.25 -3.74
CA LEU A 99 -1.81 2.29 -2.70
C LEU A 99 -0.50 1.70 -2.20
N TRP A 100 0.00 2.27 -1.09
CA TRP A 100 1.33 1.98 -0.58
C TRP A 100 1.41 0.63 0.12
N LEU A 101 0.46 0.35 1.02
CA LEU A 101 0.33 -0.93 1.70
C LEU A 101 -1.15 -1.30 1.84
N ALA A 102 -1.48 -2.56 1.60
CA ALA A 102 -2.79 -3.11 1.92
C ALA A 102 -2.64 -4.57 2.33
N GLY A 103 -3.41 -5.00 3.31
CA GLY A 103 -3.32 -6.38 3.79
C GLY A 103 -4.54 -6.80 4.59
N LEU A 104 -4.70 -8.12 4.66
CA LEU A 104 -5.69 -8.81 5.48
C LEU A 104 -4.99 -9.73 6.48
N ASP A 105 -5.58 -9.86 7.65
CA ASP A 105 -5.23 -10.93 8.59
C ASP A 105 -5.31 -12.29 7.89
N LEU A 106 -4.41 -13.22 8.26
CA LEU A 106 -4.37 -14.56 7.65
C LEU A 106 -5.71 -15.29 7.81
N SER A 107 -6.37 -15.13 8.95
CA SER A 107 -7.66 -15.78 9.24
C SER A 107 -8.82 -15.22 8.40
N ALA A 108 -8.68 -14.01 7.87
CA ALA A 108 -9.67 -13.34 7.04
C ALA A 108 -9.40 -13.52 5.53
N ARG A 109 -8.32 -14.20 5.15
CA ARG A 109 -8.01 -14.44 3.74
C ARG A 109 -8.90 -15.51 3.13
N GLY A 110 -9.26 -15.36 1.89
CA GLY A 110 -10.22 -16.22 1.18
C GLY A 110 -11.61 -15.60 1.11
N GLY A 111 -12.59 -16.34 0.58
CA GLY A 111 -13.99 -15.91 0.53
C GLY A 111 -14.26 -14.56 -0.16
N GLY A 112 -13.36 -14.07 -1.01
CA GLY A 112 -13.52 -12.77 -1.67
C GLY A 112 -13.13 -11.55 -0.84
N GLN A 113 -12.61 -11.71 0.39
CA GLN A 113 -12.31 -10.58 1.29
C GLN A 113 -11.24 -9.64 0.74
N GLY A 114 -10.24 -10.15 0.01
CA GLY A 114 -9.25 -9.30 -0.66
C GLY A 114 -9.86 -8.38 -1.71
N ARG A 115 -10.83 -8.90 -2.48
CA ARG A 115 -11.60 -8.10 -3.44
C ARG A 115 -12.46 -7.05 -2.73
N ALA A 116 -13.15 -7.44 -1.66
CA ALA A 116 -13.97 -6.54 -0.87
C ALA A 116 -13.13 -5.40 -0.24
N LEU A 117 -11.94 -5.71 0.28
CA LEU A 117 -10.99 -4.71 0.79
C LEU A 117 -10.59 -3.73 -0.32
N LEU A 118 -10.09 -4.21 -1.47
CA LEU A 118 -9.66 -3.34 -2.57
C LEU A 118 -10.81 -2.51 -3.13
N ALA A 119 -12.00 -3.11 -3.33
CA ALA A 119 -13.20 -2.39 -3.77
C ALA A 119 -13.55 -1.24 -2.80
N SER A 120 -13.51 -1.52 -1.49
CA SER A 120 -13.78 -0.51 -0.47
C SER A 120 -12.72 0.59 -0.48
N LEU A 121 -11.43 0.22 -0.61
CA LEU A 121 -10.32 1.20 -0.64
C LEU A 121 -10.43 2.11 -1.86
N PHE A 122 -10.64 1.55 -3.07
CA PHE A 122 -10.73 2.35 -4.30
C PHE A 122 -12.01 3.19 -4.40
N ALA A 123 -13.04 2.90 -3.61
CA ALA A 123 -14.24 3.74 -3.48
C ALA A 123 -14.04 4.97 -2.58
N THR A 124 -12.97 5.04 -1.77
CA THR A 124 -12.68 6.23 -0.93
C THR A 124 -12.14 7.40 -1.75
N PRO A 125 -12.22 8.65 -1.28
CA PRO A 125 -11.64 9.80 -1.99
C PRO A 125 -10.16 9.64 -2.37
N PRO A 126 -9.23 9.16 -1.50
CA PRO A 126 -7.87 8.86 -1.93
C PRO A 126 -7.81 7.73 -2.94
N GLY A 127 -8.64 6.67 -2.76
CA GLY A 127 -8.68 5.50 -3.62
C GLY A 127 -9.13 5.82 -5.04
N GLN A 128 -10.10 6.71 -5.22
CA GLN A 128 -10.59 7.18 -6.52
C GLN A 128 -9.50 7.89 -7.36
N LYS A 129 -8.43 8.37 -6.73
CA LYS A 129 -7.25 8.97 -7.36
C LYS A 129 -6.00 8.13 -7.17
N THR A 130 -6.16 6.82 -6.99
CA THR A 130 -5.03 5.90 -6.88
C THR A 130 -4.61 5.45 -8.27
N TYR A 131 -3.41 5.82 -8.66
CA TYR A 131 -2.88 5.55 -9.98
C TYR A 131 -1.73 4.53 -9.98
N ILE A 132 -1.12 4.26 -8.83
CA ILE A 132 0.02 3.36 -8.73
C ILE A 132 -0.24 2.31 -7.64
N VAL A 133 0.12 1.07 -7.95
CA VAL A 133 0.25 -0.03 -6.98
C VAL A 133 1.57 -0.74 -7.24
N ARG A 134 2.30 -1.08 -6.17
CA ARG A 134 3.51 -1.89 -6.23
C ARG A 134 3.31 -3.16 -5.42
N VAL A 135 3.74 -4.29 -5.98
CA VAL A 135 3.62 -5.60 -5.35
C VAL A 135 4.99 -6.28 -5.33
N GLN A 136 5.36 -6.93 -4.24
CA GLN A 136 6.58 -7.71 -4.17
C GLN A 136 6.54 -8.84 -5.20
N ARG A 137 7.60 -9.00 -6.01
CA ARG A 137 7.65 -9.99 -7.10
C ARG A 137 7.64 -11.42 -6.61
N ASP A 138 8.25 -11.68 -5.48
CA ASP A 138 8.33 -12.99 -4.84
C ASP A 138 7.15 -13.28 -3.89
N SER A 139 6.15 -12.39 -3.85
CA SER A 139 4.92 -12.65 -3.12
C SER A 139 4.22 -13.89 -3.67
N ARG A 140 3.92 -14.85 -2.81
CA ARG A 140 3.13 -16.04 -3.15
C ARG A 140 1.73 -15.68 -3.68
N HIS A 141 1.26 -14.47 -3.44
CA HIS A 141 -0.06 -13.98 -3.84
C HIS A 141 -0.04 -13.15 -5.13
N ILE A 142 1.13 -12.96 -5.77
CA ILE A 142 1.28 -12.02 -6.89
C ILE A 142 0.30 -12.28 -8.05
N LYS A 143 0.05 -13.54 -8.42
CA LYS A 143 -0.89 -13.88 -9.51
C LYS A 143 -2.33 -13.50 -9.16
N ALA A 144 -2.76 -13.78 -7.93
CA ALA A 144 -4.10 -13.43 -7.45
C ALA A 144 -4.27 -11.91 -7.34
N LEU A 145 -3.27 -11.21 -6.81
CA LEU A 145 -3.26 -9.75 -6.73
C LEU A 145 -3.27 -9.10 -8.12
N GLN A 146 -2.51 -9.61 -9.07
CA GLN A 146 -2.53 -9.13 -10.45
C GLN A 146 -3.92 -9.29 -11.09
N GLY A 147 -4.58 -10.43 -10.90
CA GLY A 147 -5.95 -10.64 -11.39
C GLY A 147 -6.92 -9.61 -10.80
N LEU A 148 -6.87 -9.42 -9.48
CA LEU A 148 -7.69 -8.41 -8.80
C LEU A 148 -7.39 -6.98 -9.27
N LEU A 149 -6.11 -6.60 -9.38
CA LEU A 149 -5.74 -5.26 -9.84
C LEU A 149 -6.20 -5.00 -11.27
N ASN A 150 -6.12 -6.00 -12.16
CA ASN A 150 -6.64 -5.88 -13.53
C ASN A 150 -8.17 -5.63 -13.54
N GLU A 151 -8.94 -6.27 -12.65
CA GLU A 151 -10.39 -6.01 -12.50
C GLU A 151 -10.68 -4.56 -12.09
N PHE A 152 -9.78 -3.92 -11.35
CA PHE A 152 -9.88 -2.52 -10.93
C PHE A 152 -9.18 -1.53 -11.89
N GLY A 153 -8.86 -1.96 -13.12
CA GLY A 153 -8.32 -1.07 -14.15
C GLY A 153 -6.82 -0.80 -14.06
N PHE A 154 -6.07 -1.59 -13.29
CA PHE A 154 -4.62 -1.49 -13.23
C PHE A 154 -3.95 -2.44 -14.21
N THR A 155 -2.96 -1.96 -14.93
CA THR A 155 -2.15 -2.75 -15.87
C THR A 155 -0.70 -2.81 -15.38
N ALA A 156 -0.08 -3.99 -15.44
CA ALA A 156 1.34 -4.15 -15.13
C ALA A 156 2.18 -3.42 -16.19
N ILE A 157 3.11 -2.56 -15.75
CA ILE A 157 3.94 -1.73 -16.63
C ILE A 157 5.41 -2.11 -16.61
N GLY A 158 5.83 -2.96 -15.69
CA GLY A 158 7.20 -3.46 -15.60
C GLY A 158 7.53 -4.00 -14.22
N ASP A 159 8.70 -4.65 -14.16
CA ASP A 159 9.26 -5.24 -12.94
C ASP A 159 10.60 -4.58 -12.64
N THR A 160 10.89 -4.33 -11.38
CA THR A 160 12.25 -4.07 -10.89
C THR A 160 12.79 -5.34 -10.22
N ALA A 161 13.97 -5.30 -9.60
CA ALA A 161 14.53 -6.45 -8.91
C ALA A 161 13.57 -7.04 -7.87
N GLN A 162 12.86 -6.19 -7.14
CA GLN A 162 12.02 -6.58 -6.01
C GLN A 162 10.52 -6.39 -6.27
N LEU A 163 10.11 -5.42 -7.11
CA LEU A 163 8.74 -4.96 -7.23
C LEU A 163 8.19 -5.11 -8.64
N ARG A 164 6.93 -5.53 -8.74
CA ARG A 164 6.10 -5.36 -9.93
C ARG A 164 5.26 -4.10 -9.78
N TRP A 165 5.26 -3.27 -10.81
CA TRP A 165 4.57 -2.00 -10.86
C TRP A 165 3.30 -2.09 -11.69
N PHE A 166 2.24 -1.52 -11.17
CA PHE A 166 0.95 -1.41 -11.83
C PHE A 166 0.56 0.06 -11.94
N LEU A 167 0.03 0.44 -13.10
CA LEU A 167 -0.50 1.76 -13.39
C LEU A 167 -1.98 1.66 -13.73
N HIS A 168 -2.80 2.55 -13.14
CA HIS A 168 -4.22 2.64 -13.48
C HIS A 168 -4.39 3.20 -14.90
N ASN A 169 -5.38 2.69 -15.65
CA ASN A 169 -5.60 3.08 -17.04
C ASN A 169 -6.01 4.56 -17.18
N ASP A 170 -6.64 5.15 -16.16
CA ASP A 170 -7.02 6.57 -16.10
C ASP A 170 -5.93 7.47 -15.52
N ALA A 171 -4.71 6.95 -15.32
CA ALA A 171 -3.61 7.77 -14.83
C ALA A 171 -3.28 8.90 -15.84
N PRO A 172 -3.06 10.14 -15.36
CA PRO A 172 -2.63 11.24 -16.25
C PRO A 172 -1.38 10.87 -17.05
N ASP A 173 -1.34 11.21 -18.34
CA ASP A 173 -0.24 10.86 -19.26
C ASP A 173 1.12 11.26 -18.71
N THR A 174 1.23 12.45 -18.11
CA THR A 174 2.46 12.96 -17.50
C THR A 174 2.92 12.09 -16.33
N LEU A 175 2.00 11.58 -15.51
CA LEU A 175 2.30 10.65 -14.43
C LEU A 175 2.71 9.29 -15.01
N GLY A 176 1.95 8.79 -15.98
CA GLY A 176 2.22 7.52 -16.65
C GLY A 176 3.62 7.47 -17.28
N LEU A 177 4.01 8.51 -18.00
CA LEU A 177 5.35 8.64 -18.60
C LEU A 177 6.44 8.67 -17.52
N ARG A 178 6.26 9.46 -16.47
CA ARG A 178 7.22 9.59 -15.38
C ARG A 178 7.45 8.27 -14.66
N VAL A 179 6.38 7.52 -14.36
CA VAL A 179 6.46 6.22 -13.70
C VAL A 179 7.16 5.19 -14.58
N ARG A 180 6.82 5.12 -15.88
CA ARG A 180 7.49 4.21 -16.83
C ARG A 180 8.99 4.51 -16.93
N ASN A 181 9.38 5.78 -16.99
CA ASN A 181 10.79 6.19 -17.01
C ASN A 181 11.51 5.80 -15.71
N ALA A 182 10.87 5.96 -14.55
CA ALA A 182 11.45 5.55 -13.27
C ALA A 182 11.67 4.03 -13.20
N VAL A 183 10.71 3.22 -13.66
CA VAL A 183 10.84 1.75 -13.75
C VAL A 183 11.97 1.37 -14.70
N ALA A 184 12.07 1.99 -15.88
CA ALA A 184 13.11 1.74 -16.86
C ALA A 184 14.51 2.10 -16.31
N ALA A 185 14.63 3.23 -15.60
CA ALA A 185 15.90 3.63 -14.98
C ALA A 185 16.37 2.65 -13.90
N GLN A 186 15.45 2.12 -13.09
CA GLN A 186 15.79 1.10 -12.09
C GLN A 186 16.20 -0.24 -12.71
N LEU A 187 15.66 -0.59 -13.87
CA LEU A 187 16.07 -1.78 -14.62
C LEU A 187 17.48 -1.63 -15.22
N ALA A 188 17.88 -0.44 -15.60
CA ALA A 188 19.20 -0.18 -16.19
C ALA A 188 20.34 -0.20 -15.14
N LEU A 189 20.03 -0.13 -13.85
CA LEU A 189 20.99 -0.14 -12.74
C LEU A 189 21.24 -1.53 -12.13
N ASN A 190 20.49 -2.56 -12.58
CA ASN A 190 20.61 -3.97 -12.16
C ASN A 190 21.12 -4.86 -13.29
#